data_3d4ca4f77ce8ff33eac159b51ee5a2a0
#
_entry.id   3d4ca4f77ce8ff33eac159b51ee5a2a0
#
_cell.length_a   1.000
_cell.length_b   1.000
_cell.length_c   1.000
_cell.angle_alpha   90.00
_cell.angle_beta   90.00
_cell.angle_gamma   90.00
#
_symmetry.space_group_name_H-M   'P 1'
#
loop_
_entity.id
_entity.type
_entity.pdbx_description
1 polymer ?
#
loop_
_entity_poly.entity_id
_entity_poly.type
_entity_poly.pdbx_seq_one_letter_code
_entity_poly.pdbx_strand_id
1 'polypeptide(L)'
;PFNYPANTYTFRQDSTFRYFFAHNLQNLVGVIDIDNAKEYLFGEDVDMDDIIWTGPVPTMHERALEVGVENSGSINDLRKFIDAAVFSGRKVHFVPPYRAENVNFIAELLHLDRNFVKAYVSTELIAACVKQRSIKSSEEIVEIEKAIDNAYIMHTTMMKMAAVEGTYEYQIAGAMEGVALSGGGPVSFPIILTTHGEILHGHDHS
;
A
#
# COMPACT_ATOMS: atom_id res chain seq x y z
N PRO A 1 11.16 2.78 -9.82
CA PRO A 1 12.23 3.80 -9.78
C PRO A 1 11.85 5.05 -10.57
N PHE A 2 12.49 6.19 -10.25
CA PHE A 2 12.34 7.43 -11.03
C PHE A 2 13.01 7.30 -12.39
N ASN A 3 14.32 7.14 -12.43
CA ASN A 3 15.13 7.15 -13.62
C ASN A 3 16.18 6.04 -13.69
N TYR A 4 16.48 5.35 -12.58
CA TYR A 4 17.32 4.16 -12.53
C TYR A 4 16.97 3.30 -11.31
N PRO A 5 17.35 2.01 -11.27
CA PRO A 5 16.82 1.03 -10.31
C PRO A 5 16.96 1.42 -8.83
N ALA A 6 18.07 2.03 -8.43
CA ALA A 6 18.30 2.41 -7.05
C ALA A 6 17.60 3.73 -6.63
N ASN A 7 17.12 4.53 -7.58
CA ASN A 7 16.39 5.77 -7.29
C ASN A 7 14.88 5.47 -7.24
N THR A 8 14.40 5.01 -6.10
CA THR A 8 13.03 4.54 -5.93
C THR A 8 12.10 5.64 -5.43
N TYR A 9 10.81 5.54 -5.82
CA TYR A 9 9.75 6.28 -5.13
C TYR A 9 9.61 5.80 -3.69
N THR A 10 9.15 6.68 -2.82
CA THR A 10 8.72 6.27 -1.48
C THR A 10 7.66 5.16 -1.59
N PHE A 11 7.92 4.06 -0.91
CA PHE A 11 6.99 2.93 -0.93
C PHE A 11 5.69 3.29 -0.21
N ARG A 12 4.58 2.87 -0.80
CA ARG A 12 3.26 2.95 -0.20
C ARG A 12 2.55 1.61 -0.42
N GLN A 13 2.18 0.99 0.68
CA GLN A 13 1.50 -0.30 0.66
C GLN A 13 0.08 -0.19 0.11
N ASP A 14 -0.37 -1.26 -0.55
CA ASP A 14 -1.78 -1.44 -0.91
C ASP A 14 -2.68 -1.35 0.33
N SER A 15 -3.74 -0.56 0.23
CA SER A 15 -4.61 -0.28 1.37
C SER A 15 -5.40 -1.49 1.85
N THR A 16 -5.73 -2.44 0.96
CA THR A 16 -6.42 -3.68 1.31
C THR A 16 -5.48 -4.64 2.01
N PHE A 17 -4.26 -4.80 1.47
CA PHE A 17 -3.23 -5.58 2.13
C PHE A 17 -2.93 -5.04 3.53
N ARG A 18 -2.72 -3.72 3.65
CA ARG A 18 -2.44 -3.07 4.94
C ARG A 18 -3.57 -3.24 5.95
N TYR A 19 -4.81 -3.24 5.50
CA TYR A 19 -5.97 -3.45 6.35
C TYR A 19 -6.02 -4.84 6.98
N PHE A 20 -5.70 -5.88 6.20
CA PHE A 20 -5.78 -7.27 6.67
C PHE A 20 -4.49 -7.79 7.31
N PHE A 21 -3.32 -7.30 6.89
CA PHE A 21 -2.02 -7.80 7.31
C PHE A 21 -1.12 -6.76 8.00
N ALA A 22 -1.57 -5.53 8.15
CA ALA A 22 -0.94 -4.42 8.88
C ALA A 22 0.51 -4.04 8.51
N HIS A 23 1.22 -4.82 7.68
CA HIS A 23 2.59 -4.51 7.26
C HIS A 23 2.67 -3.41 6.20
N ASN A 24 3.71 -2.58 6.31
CA ASN A 24 4.06 -1.55 5.31
C ASN A 24 5.39 -1.89 4.60
N LEU A 25 5.59 -3.16 4.28
CA LEU A 25 6.78 -3.68 3.59
C LEU A 25 6.40 -4.11 2.17
N GLN A 26 7.35 -3.95 1.25
CA GLN A 26 7.18 -4.37 -0.14
C GLN A 26 7.34 -5.88 -0.31
N ASN A 27 6.89 -6.41 -1.45
CA ASN A 27 7.06 -7.80 -1.86
C ASN A 27 6.45 -8.85 -0.91
N LEU A 28 5.39 -8.48 -0.21
CA LEU A 28 4.62 -9.40 0.64
C LEU A 28 3.32 -9.83 -0.05
N VAL A 29 2.91 -11.07 0.22
CA VAL A 29 1.61 -11.61 -0.21
C VAL A 29 0.88 -12.18 1.00
N GLY A 30 -0.30 -11.65 1.28
CA GLY A 30 -1.19 -12.19 2.29
C GLY A 30 -2.20 -13.14 1.68
N VAL A 31 -2.44 -14.28 2.32
CA VAL A 31 -3.46 -15.26 1.92
C VAL A 31 -4.36 -15.57 3.11
N ILE A 32 -5.67 -15.52 2.88
CA ILE A 32 -6.69 -15.96 3.84
C ILE A 32 -7.31 -17.23 3.28
N ASP A 33 -7.04 -18.36 3.91
CA ASP A 33 -7.63 -19.66 3.58
C ASP A 33 -8.93 -19.83 4.37
N ILE A 34 -10.04 -19.52 3.72
CA ILE A 34 -11.38 -19.54 4.35
C ILE A 34 -11.80 -20.95 4.74
N ASP A 35 -11.45 -21.97 3.93
CA ASP A 35 -11.85 -23.34 4.18
C ASP A 35 -11.20 -23.93 5.43
N ASN A 36 -9.95 -23.50 5.70
CA ASN A 36 -9.17 -23.96 6.86
C ASN A 36 -9.13 -22.94 8.01
N ALA A 37 -9.76 -21.76 7.85
CA ALA A 37 -9.73 -20.65 8.79
C ALA A 37 -8.28 -20.29 9.23
N LYS A 38 -7.40 -20.09 8.23
CA LYS A 38 -5.98 -19.77 8.45
C LYS A 38 -5.54 -18.59 7.61
N GLU A 39 -4.67 -17.80 8.17
CA GLU A 39 -3.96 -16.73 7.49
C GLU A 39 -2.51 -17.12 7.24
N TYR A 40 -1.96 -16.64 6.13
CA TYR A 40 -0.58 -16.85 5.73
C TYR A 40 0.03 -15.55 5.26
N LEU A 41 1.30 -15.32 5.59
CA LEU A 41 2.09 -14.23 5.05
C LEU A 41 3.31 -14.79 4.32
N PHE A 42 3.43 -14.47 3.04
CA PHE A 42 4.52 -14.92 2.19
C PHE A 42 5.40 -13.76 1.75
N GLY A 43 6.70 -14.01 1.67
CA GLY A 43 7.73 -13.10 1.20
C GLY A 43 9.08 -13.77 1.27
N GLU A 44 10.14 -13.02 1.02
CA GLU A 44 11.50 -13.55 1.09
C GLU A 44 12.22 -12.98 2.31
N ASP A 45 13.04 -13.81 2.93
CA ASP A 45 14.03 -13.32 3.89
C ASP A 45 15.15 -12.60 3.13
N VAL A 46 15.72 -11.60 3.76
CA VAL A 46 16.87 -10.88 3.18
C VAL A 46 18.12 -11.74 3.21
N ASP A 47 18.95 -11.61 2.20
CA ASP A 47 20.25 -12.26 2.17
C ASP A 47 21.33 -11.46 2.93
N MET A 48 22.53 -12.02 2.99
CA MET A 48 23.65 -11.38 3.70
C MET A 48 24.09 -10.07 3.05
N ASP A 49 23.96 -9.95 1.72
CA ASP A 49 24.35 -8.74 1.00
C ASP A 49 23.35 -7.62 1.30
N ASP A 50 22.07 -7.94 1.36
CA ASP A 50 21.03 -6.99 1.77
C ASP A 50 21.22 -6.49 3.22
N ILE A 51 21.60 -7.38 4.14
CA ILE A 51 21.88 -7.03 5.56
C ILE A 51 23.01 -6.01 5.68
N ILE A 52 24.01 -6.05 4.82
CA ILE A 52 25.11 -5.07 4.80
C ILE A 52 24.56 -3.65 4.54
N TRP A 53 23.54 -3.51 3.71
CA TRP A 53 22.95 -2.22 3.34
C TRP A 53 21.84 -1.76 4.28
N THR A 54 21.04 -2.69 4.79
CA THR A 54 19.82 -2.36 5.56
C THR A 54 19.99 -2.56 7.06
N GLY A 55 21.05 -3.25 7.49
CA GLY A 55 21.16 -3.80 8.84
C GLY A 55 20.30 -5.06 9.02
N PRO A 56 20.38 -5.72 10.19
CA PRO A 56 19.57 -6.88 10.51
C PRO A 56 18.07 -6.52 10.44
N VAL A 57 17.29 -7.35 9.77
CA VAL A 57 15.83 -7.22 9.68
C VAL A 57 15.16 -8.50 10.16
N PRO A 58 13.92 -8.44 10.68
CA PRO A 58 13.18 -9.63 11.08
C PRO A 58 12.97 -10.60 9.92
N THR A 59 13.01 -11.89 10.22
CA THR A 59 12.66 -12.97 9.27
C THR A 59 11.17 -12.88 8.88
N MET A 60 10.79 -13.57 7.80
CA MET A 60 9.38 -13.65 7.39
C MET A 60 8.49 -14.22 8.50
N HIS A 61 9.00 -15.18 9.26
CA HIS A 61 8.27 -15.75 10.38
C HIS A 61 8.04 -14.73 11.49
N GLU A 62 9.07 -13.99 11.89
CA GLU A 62 8.96 -12.93 12.90
C GLU A 62 8.01 -11.82 12.43
N ARG A 63 8.10 -11.38 11.18
CA ARG A 63 7.18 -10.39 10.57
C ARG A 63 5.74 -10.87 10.57
N ALA A 64 5.49 -12.15 10.30
CA ALA A 64 4.15 -12.71 10.36
C ALA A 64 3.60 -12.68 11.80
N LEU A 65 4.41 -13.08 12.77
CA LEU A 65 4.03 -13.06 14.18
C LEU A 65 3.74 -11.64 14.72
N GLU A 66 4.47 -10.61 14.24
CA GLU A 66 4.21 -9.21 14.61
C GLU A 66 2.77 -8.76 14.33
N VAL A 67 2.12 -9.35 13.32
CA VAL A 67 0.74 -9.03 12.93
C VAL A 67 -0.25 -10.15 13.28
N GLY A 68 0.15 -11.10 14.11
CA GLY A 68 -0.72 -12.17 14.60
C GLY A 68 -0.94 -13.30 13.59
N VAL A 69 -0.15 -13.39 12.52
CA VAL A 69 -0.23 -14.45 11.52
C VAL A 69 0.78 -15.54 11.89
N GLU A 70 0.28 -16.74 12.19
CA GLU A 70 1.13 -17.87 12.62
C GLU A 70 1.84 -18.57 11.45
N ASN A 71 1.30 -18.47 10.24
CA ASN A 71 1.82 -19.20 9.09
C ASN A 71 2.55 -18.26 8.14
N SER A 72 3.77 -18.60 7.80
CA SER A 72 4.60 -17.83 6.86
C SER A 72 5.40 -18.74 5.95
N GLY A 73 5.90 -18.20 4.85
CA GLY A 73 6.73 -18.94 3.92
C GLY A 73 7.33 -18.06 2.84
N SER A 74 8.15 -18.67 1.99
CA SER A 74 8.74 -18.04 0.81
C SER A 74 7.71 -17.87 -0.32
N ILE A 75 8.07 -17.09 -1.34
CA ILE A 75 7.25 -17.00 -2.58
C ILE A 75 7.17 -18.35 -3.30
N ASN A 76 8.20 -19.21 -3.17
CA ASN A 76 8.11 -20.56 -3.70
C ASN A 76 7.11 -21.43 -2.94
N ASP A 77 6.95 -21.23 -1.66
CA ASP A 77 5.94 -21.96 -0.87
C ASP A 77 4.52 -21.43 -1.19
N LEU A 78 4.37 -20.11 -1.42
CA LEU A 78 3.14 -19.55 -1.95
C LEU A 78 2.75 -20.21 -3.29
N ARG A 79 3.70 -20.36 -4.24
CA ARG A 79 3.43 -21.00 -5.53
C ARG A 79 2.87 -22.42 -5.34
N LYS A 80 3.54 -23.24 -4.53
CA LYS A 80 3.07 -24.60 -4.20
C LYS A 80 1.68 -24.60 -3.54
N PHE A 81 1.45 -23.66 -2.63
CA PHE A 81 0.19 -23.52 -1.92
C PHE A 81 -0.96 -23.19 -2.88
N ILE A 82 -0.77 -22.23 -3.76
CA ILE A 82 -1.77 -21.81 -4.75
C ILE A 82 -1.97 -22.90 -5.81
N ASP A 83 -0.91 -23.53 -6.30
CA ASP A 83 -1.01 -24.66 -7.24
C ASP A 83 -1.87 -25.77 -6.65
N ALA A 84 -1.64 -26.16 -5.41
CA ALA A 84 -2.45 -27.18 -4.74
C ALA A 84 -3.93 -26.77 -4.64
N ALA A 85 -4.22 -25.49 -4.36
CA ALA A 85 -5.59 -24.98 -4.32
C ALA A 85 -6.25 -25.03 -5.71
N VAL A 86 -5.56 -24.55 -6.75
CA VAL A 86 -6.07 -24.54 -8.13
C VAL A 86 -6.31 -25.96 -8.64
N PHE A 87 -5.34 -26.88 -8.47
CA PHE A 87 -5.46 -28.26 -8.92
C PHE A 87 -6.54 -29.07 -8.16
N SER A 88 -6.84 -28.68 -6.93
CA SER A 88 -7.97 -29.27 -6.17
C SER A 88 -9.33 -28.66 -6.52
N GLY A 89 -9.38 -27.71 -7.46
CA GLY A 89 -10.61 -27.04 -7.89
C GLY A 89 -11.13 -25.96 -6.94
N ARG A 90 -10.31 -25.51 -5.98
CA ARG A 90 -10.66 -24.39 -5.10
C ARG A 90 -10.62 -23.08 -5.87
N LYS A 91 -11.51 -22.16 -5.51
CA LYS A 91 -11.49 -20.80 -6.08
C LYS A 91 -10.43 -19.95 -5.39
N VAL A 92 -9.63 -19.26 -6.18
CA VAL A 92 -8.70 -18.23 -5.71
C VAL A 92 -9.30 -16.86 -6.03
N HIS A 93 -9.51 -16.05 -5.02
CA HIS A 93 -10.07 -14.71 -5.12
C HIS A 93 -8.96 -13.67 -4.95
N PHE A 94 -8.96 -12.64 -5.77
CA PHE A 94 -8.05 -11.52 -5.67
C PHE A 94 -8.73 -10.20 -6.06
N VAL A 95 -8.19 -9.08 -5.54
CA VAL A 95 -8.64 -7.72 -5.86
C VAL A 95 -8.00 -7.25 -7.16
N PRO A 96 -8.57 -6.24 -7.86
CA PRO A 96 -8.05 -5.77 -9.14
C PRO A 96 -6.60 -5.31 -9.05
N PRO A 97 -5.64 -5.95 -9.76
CA PRO A 97 -4.29 -5.47 -9.85
C PRO A 97 -4.23 -4.26 -10.79
N TYR A 98 -3.65 -3.14 -10.33
CA TYR A 98 -3.46 -1.94 -11.16
C TYR A 98 -2.03 -1.77 -11.68
N ARG A 99 -1.03 -2.41 -11.04
CA ARG A 99 0.37 -2.41 -11.47
C ARG A 99 0.65 -3.58 -12.41
N ALA A 100 1.45 -3.32 -13.45
CA ALA A 100 1.79 -4.34 -14.45
C ALA A 100 2.53 -5.55 -13.83
N GLU A 101 3.43 -5.30 -12.87
CA GLU A 101 4.13 -6.36 -12.15
C GLU A 101 3.19 -7.27 -11.37
N ASN A 102 2.16 -6.71 -10.72
CA ASN A 102 1.16 -7.50 -10.01
C ASN A 102 0.26 -8.30 -10.97
N VAL A 103 -0.07 -7.73 -12.13
CA VAL A 103 -0.78 -8.47 -13.20
C VAL A 103 0.04 -9.66 -13.66
N ASN A 104 1.34 -9.48 -13.93
CA ASN A 104 2.23 -10.55 -14.34
C ASN A 104 2.36 -11.62 -13.25
N PHE A 105 2.57 -11.20 -12.00
CA PHE A 105 2.70 -12.10 -10.86
C PHE A 105 1.44 -12.97 -10.67
N ILE A 106 0.24 -12.38 -10.72
CA ILE A 106 -1.04 -13.11 -10.61
C ILE A 106 -1.23 -14.04 -11.82
N ALA A 107 -0.87 -13.60 -13.03
CA ALA A 107 -0.96 -14.43 -14.23
C ALA A 107 -0.11 -15.70 -14.10
N GLU A 108 1.13 -15.55 -13.65
CA GLU A 108 2.04 -16.69 -13.40
C GLU A 108 1.50 -17.59 -12.28
N LEU A 109 1.07 -16.99 -11.15
CA LEU A 109 0.63 -17.71 -9.97
C LEU A 109 -0.64 -18.56 -10.23
N LEU A 110 -1.54 -18.08 -11.08
CA LEU A 110 -2.81 -18.73 -11.39
C LEU A 110 -2.85 -19.41 -12.77
N HIS A 111 -1.72 -19.47 -13.47
CA HIS A 111 -1.60 -20.02 -14.83
C HIS A 111 -2.60 -19.38 -15.84
N LEU A 112 -2.78 -18.05 -15.72
CA LEU A 112 -3.68 -17.28 -16.58
C LEU A 112 -2.90 -16.52 -17.67
N ASP A 113 -3.53 -16.27 -18.80
CA ASP A 113 -3.03 -15.25 -19.73
C ASP A 113 -3.18 -13.88 -19.10
N ARG A 114 -2.08 -13.10 -19.08
CA ARG A 114 -2.01 -11.77 -18.48
C ARG A 114 -3.10 -10.81 -18.98
N ASN A 115 -3.53 -10.98 -20.23
CA ASN A 115 -4.56 -10.14 -20.84
C ASN A 115 -5.95 -10.37 -20.23
N PHE A 116 -6.16 -11.53 -19.61
CA PHE A 116 -7.43 -11.91 -19.02
C PHE A 116 -7.46 -11.83 -17.48
N VAL A 117 -6.35 -11.54 -16.82
CA VAL A 117 -6.29 -11.46 -15.34
C VAL A 117 -7.43 -10.61 -14.77
N LYS A 118 -7.72 -9.46 -15.38
CA LYS A 118 -8.81 -8.57 -14.93
C LYS A 118 -10.21 -9.18 -15.05
N ALA A 119 -10.42 -10.17 -15.90
CA ALA A 119 -11.70 -10.86 -16.03
C ALA A 119 -11.96 -11.86 -14.89
N TYR A 120 -10.91 -12.26 -14.16
CA TYR A 120 -11.00 -13.21 -13.04
C TYR A 120 -11.04 -12.53 -11.67
N VAL A 121 -11.09 -11.20 -11.64
CA VAL A 121 -11.22 -10.44 -10.38
C VAL A 121 -12.52 -10.81 -9.68
N SER A 122 -12.45 -11.03 -8.36
CA SER A 122 -13.62 -11.43 -7.57
C SER A 122 -14.41 -10.23 -7.09
N THR A 123 -15.62 -10.09 -7.60
CA THR A 123 -16.60 -9.09 -7.13
C THR A 123 -17.05 -9.38 -5.70
N GLU A 124 -17.12 -10.64 -5.31
CA GLU A 124 -17.48 -11.09 -3.97
C GLU A 124 -16.43 -10.63 -2.94
N LEU A 125 -15.14 -10.79 -3.27
CA LEU A 125 -14.05 -10.31 -2.41
C LEU A 125 -14.08 -8.79 -2.29
N ILE A 126 -14.29 -8.07 -3.39
CA ILE A 126 -14.43 -6.60 -3.36
C ILE A 126 -15.58 -6.19 -2.44
N ALA A 127 -16.76 -6.82 -2.59
CA ALA A 127 -17.92 -6.53 -1.76
C ALA A 127 -17.67 -6.81 -0.27
N ALA A 128 -16.97 -7.92 0.04
CA ALA A 128 -16.61 -8.26 1.41
C ALA A 128 -15.63 -7.22 2.01
N CYS A 129 -14.59 -6.82 1.27
CA CYS A 129 -13.66 -5.78 1.69
C CYS A 129 -14.36 -4.43 1.92
N VAL A 130 -15.25 -4.03 1.01
CA VAL A 130 -16.02 -2.80 1.14
C VAL A 130 -16.90 -2.85 2.39
N LYS A 131 -17.66 -3.93 2.58
CA LYS A 131 -18.55 -4.09 3.74
C LYS A 131 -17.78 -3.99 5.05
N GLN A 132 -16.63 -4.63 5.16
CA GLN A 132 -15.83 -4.65 6.38
C GLN A 132 -15.17 -3.31 6.65
N ARG A 133 -14.63 -2.62 5.62
CA ARG A 133 -13.92 -1.35 5.76
C ARG A 133 -14.84 -0.12 5.82
N SER A 134 -16.12 -0.26 5.48
CA SER A 134 -17.07 0.87 5.50
C SER A 134 -17.40 1.35 6.91
N ILE A 135 -17.41 0.45 7.88
CA ILE A 135 -17.64 0.80 9.29
C ILE A 135 -16.28 0.76 10.00
N LYS A 136 -15.88 1.91 10.56
CA LYS A 136 -14.59 2.07 11.21
C LYS A 136 -14.65 1.59 12.66
N SER A 137 -13.59 0.92 13.11
CA SER A 137 -13.42 0.61 14.53
C SER A 137 -13.04 1.86 15.34
N SER A 138 -13.09 1.76 16.66
CA SER A 138 -12.64 2.83 17.56
C SER A 138 -11.18 3.18 17.36
N GLU A 139 -10.34 2.18 17.12
CA GLU A 139 -8.90 2.31 16.88
C GLU A 139 -8.63 3.02 15.55
N GLU A 140 -9.37 2.66 14.49
CA GLU A 140 -9.28 3.35 13.19
C GLU A 140 -9.72 4.82 13.30
N ILE A 141 -10.75 5.12 14.09
CA ILE A 141 -11.20 6.49 14.35
C ILE A 141 -10.09 7.32 15.00
N VAL A 142 -9.41 6.79 16.01
CA VAL A 142 -8.29 7.47 16.67
C VAL A 142 -7.17 7.83 15.67
N GLU A 143 -6.81 6.92 14.77
CA GLU A 143 -5.78 7.19 13.76
C GLU A 143 -6.25 8.19 12.68
N ILE A 144 -7.53 8.16 12.33
CA ILE A 144 -8.12 9.15 11.41
C ILE A 144 -8.10 10.54 12.05
N GLU A 145 -8.45 10.67 13.34
CA GLU A 145 -8.41 11.95 14.04
C GLU A 145 -7.00 12.53 14.11
N LYS A 146 -5.97 11.73 14.40
CA LYS A 146 -4.57 12.16 14.32
C LYS A 146 -4.19 12.67 12.93
N ALA A 147 -4.65 12.01 11.88
CA ALA A 147 -4.40 12.44 10.51
C ALA A 147 -5.14 13.76 10.20
N ILE A 148 -6.34 13.97 10.75
CA ILE A 148 -7.10 15.22 10.61
C ILE A 148 -6.40 16.37 11.34
N ASP A 149 -5.86 16.16 12.54
CA ASP A 149 -5.08 17.17 13.26
C ASP A 149 -3.87 17.63 12.45
N ASN A 150 -3.17 16.67 11.83
CA ASN A 150 -2.06 16.98 10.95
C ASN A 150 -2.51 17.75 9.69
N ALA A 151 -3.61 17.34 9.08
CA ALA A 151 -4.22 18.04 7.95
C ALA A 151 -4.66 19.47 8.31
N TYR A 152 -5.17 19.69 9.52
CA TYR A 152 -5.50 21.03 10.03
C TYR A 152 -4.27 21.94 10.05
N ILE A 153 -3.13 21.44 10.54
CA ILE A 153 -1.87 22.20 10.54
C ILE A 153 -1.42 22.49 9.10
N MET A 154 -1.51 21.53 8.19
CA MET A 154 -1.18 21.70 6.78
C MET A 154 -2.01 22.84 6.15
N HIS A 155 -3.33 22.77 6.26
CA HIS A 155 -4.24 23.75 5.66
C HIS A 155 -4.10 25.13 6.28
N THR A 156 -3.95 25.23 7.59
CA THR A 156 -3.74 26.54 8.26
C THR A 156 -2.38 27.15 7.92
N THR A 157 -1.35 26.34 7.71
CA THR A 157 -0.05 26.79 7.22
C THR A 157 -0.17 27.36 5.81
N MET A 158 -0.85 26.63 4.90
CA MET A 158 -1.13 27.10 3.54
C MET A 158 -1.89 28.45 3.56
N MET A 159 -2.99 28.56 4.34
CA MET A 159 -3.76 29.80 4.44
C MET A 159 -2.92 31.00 4.90
N LYS A 160 -2.02 30.79 5.88
CA LYS A 160 -1.12 31.85 6.36
C LYS A 160 -0.11 32.26 5.31
N MET A 161 0.46 31.30 4.59
CA MET A 161 1.47 31.57 3.55
C MET A 161 0.87 32.22 2.31
N ALA A 162 -0.33 31.78 1.89
CA ALA A 162 -1.04 32.38 0.76
C ALA A 162 -1.42 33.85 0.96
N ALA A 163 -1.50 34.31 2.21
CA ALA A 163 -1.78 35.71 2.53
C ALA A 163 -0.52 36.61 2.45
N VAL A 164 0.67 36.04 2.26
CA VAL A 164 1.94 36.79 2.19
C VAL A 164 2.27 37.10 0.74
N GLU A 165 2.33 38.38 0.40
CA GLU A 165 2.71 38.84 -0.93
C GLU A 165 4.09 38.32 -1.33
N GLY A 166 4.23 37.86 -2.58
CA GLY A 166 5.47 37.31 -3.12
C GLY A 166 5.73 35.82 -2.75
N THR A 167 4.79 35.14 -2.10
CA THR A 167 4.90 33.71 -1.87
C THR A 167 4.55 32.93 -3.14
N TYR A 168 5.41 32.00 -3.53
CA TYR A 168 5.20 31.14 -4.69
C TYR A 168 4.50 29.82 -4.31
N GLU A 169 3.80 29.22 -5.26
CA GLU A 169 3.05 27.96 -5.07
C GLU A 169 3.95 26.82 -4.56
N TYR A 170 5.16 26.66 -5.12
CA TYR A 170 6.09 25.60 -4.68
C TYR A 170 6.54 25.77 -3.21
N GLN A 171 6.59 27.00 -2.70
CA GLN A 171 6.95 27.24 -1.29
C GLN A 171 5.83 26.76 -0.36
N ILE A 172 4.58 27.01 -0.75
CA ILE A 172 3.40 26.54 0.00
C ILE A 172 3.31 25.03 -0.07
N ALA A 173 3.43 24.45 -1.26
CA ALA A 173 3.39 23.00 -1.46
C ALA A 173 4.48 22.30 -0.62
N GLY A 174 5.72 22.79 -0.68
CA GLY A 174 6.83 22.25 0.12
C GLY A 174 6.60 22.35 1.63
N ALA A 175 6.00 23.46 2.11
CA ALA A 175 5.65 23.60 3.52
C ALA A 175 4.56 22.61 3.95
N MET A 176 3.54 22.39 3.13
CA MET A 176 2.49 21.40 3.39
C MET A 176 3.02 19.98 3.42
N GLU A 177 3.88 19.60 2.48
CA GLU A 177 4.54 18.29 2.48
C GLU A 177 5.44 18.11 3.71
N GLY A 178 6.19 19.16 4.10
CA GLY A 178 6.99 19.15 5.31
C GLY A 178 6.18 18.92 6.57
N VAL A 179 4.99 19.54 6.69
CA VAL A 179 4.07 19.28 7.80
C VAL A 179 3.59 17.84 7.79
N ALA A 180 3.17 17.31 6.64
CA ALA A 180 2.73 15.92 6.54
C ALA A 180 3.83 14.94 6.98
N LEU A 181 5.04 15.09 6.45
CA LEU A 181 6.18 14.24 6.79
C LEU A 181 6.57 14.34 8.27
N SER A 182 6.54 15.53 8.86
CA SER A 182 6.81 15.71 10.29
C SER A 182 5.72 15.09 11.18
N GLY A 183 4.50 14.94 10.66
CA GLY A 183 3.40 14.24 11.29
C GLY A 183 3.42 12.71 11.13
N GLY A 184 4.47 12.16 10.52
CA GLY A 184 4.71 10.72 10.45
C GLY A 184 4.34 10.04 9.13
N GLY A 185 3.95 10.78 8.09
CA GLY A 185 3.63 10.18 6.80
C GLY A 185 3.63 11.15 5.63
N PRO A 186 3.72 10.66 4.40
CA PRO A 186 3.59 11.50 3.21
C PRO A 186 2.15 12.01 3.07
N VAL A 187 1.97 12.99 2.19
CA VAL A 187 0.64 13.40 1.74
C VAL A 187 -0.12 12.22 1.10
N SER A 188 -1.44 12.21 1.20
CA SER A 188 -2.26 11.12 0.65
C SER A 188 -2.29 11.09 -0.88
N PHE A 189 -2.09 12.23 -1.52
CA PHE A 189 -1.92 12.43 -2.97
C PHE A 189 -1.07 13.69 -3.20
N PRO A 190 -0.45 13.86 -4.39
CA PRO A 190 0.31 15.06 -4.71
C PRO A 190 -0.53 16.31 -4.51
N ILE A 191 0.07 17.35 -3.92
CA ILE A 191 -0.66 18.59 -3.58
C ILE A 191 -1.24 19.21 -4.85
N ILE A 192 -2.49 19.60 -4.77
CA ILE A 192 -3.19 20.40 -5.78
C ILE A 192 -3.27 21.81 -5.22
N LEU A 193 -2.52 22.72 -5.79
CA LEU A 193 -2.43 24.10 -5.35
C LEU A 193 -2.14 24.97 -6.56
N THR A 194 -2.93 26.03 -6.78
CA THR A 194 -2.69 26.98 -7.84
C THR A 194 -3.33 28.33 -7.53
N THR A 195 -2.71 29.40 -7.99
CA THR A 195 -3.30 30.76 -8.03
C THR A 195 -4.33 30.91 -9.15
N HIS A 196 -4.33 29.97 -10.10
CA HIS A 196 -5.30 29.87 -11.21
C HIS A 196 -6.45 28.97 -10.83
N GLY A 197 -7.42 29.49 -10.06
CA GLY A 197 -8.56 28.71 -9.53
C GLY A 197 -9.46 28.08 -10.59
N GLU A 198 -9.34 28.46 -11.86
CA GLU A 198 -9.99 27.79 -12.99
C GLU A 198 -9.34 26.46 -13.38
N ILE A 199 -8.12 26.19 -12.91
CA ILE A 199 -7.41 24.93 -13.12
C ILE A 199 -7.69 24.01 -11.92
N LEU A 200 -8.57 23.04 -12.10
CA LEU A 200 -9.08 22.23 -10.98
C LEU A 200 -8.13 21.11 -10.54
N HIS A 201 -7.09 20.75 -11.31
CA HIS A 201 -6.23 19.60 -11.03
C HIS A 201 -4.78 19.84 -11.47
N GLY A 202 -4.22 20.98 -11.06
CA GLY A 202 -2.84 21.33 -11.33
C GLY A 202 -1.90 20.79 -10.27
N HIS A 203 -0.82 20.14 -10.70
CA HIS A 203 0.29 19.68 -9.85
C HIS A 203 1.60 20.39 -10.22
N ASP A 204 1.57 21.33 -11.13
CA ASP A 204 2.68 22.22 -11.45
C ASP A 204 2.63 23.41 -10.49
N HIS A 205 3.66 23.57 -9.70
CA HIS A 205 3.79 24.61 -8.69
C HIS A 205 4.90 25.58 -9.06
N SER A 206 4.89 26.09 -10.30
CA SER A 206 5.89 27.04 -10.81
C SER A 206 5.79 28.44 -10.18
#